data_941a5da35b7cea710f7d2ca10712dd02
#
_entry.id   941a5da35b7cea710f7d2ca10712dd02
#
_cell.length_a   1.000
_cell.length_b   1.000
_cell.length_c   1.000
_cell.angle_alpha   90.00
_cell.angle_beta   90.00
_cell.angle_gamma   90.00
#
_symmetry.space_group_name_H-M   'P 1'
#
loop_
_entity.id
_entity.type
_entity.pdbx_description
1 polymer ?
#
loop_
_entity_poly.entity_id
_entity_poly.type
_entity_poly.pdbx_seq_one_letter_code
_entity_poly.pdbx_strand_id
1 'polypeptide(L)'
;VGGFQFDITGADVTGASGGASDGFDAVQASASTVLGFSFSGATIPATDGSLLVNVGIDGLAGSEVCISNPVLSDGSGNTMITSSGDCITLPAVALDIDYNFGQAVTGFQFDINGVDVVSASGGAAGQYFDLVETNETTVVGVSFSNTPIPAGSGVLTTLMVTGDVSSASLSSATLTDVDAQEVESNVAGLTISTVDCA
;
A
#
# COMPACT_ATOMS: atom_id res chain seq x y z
N VAL A 1 -0.32 -18.77 -28.64
CA VAL A 1 -0.95 -19.29 -27.42
C VAL A 1 -2.43 -19.45 -27.69
N GLY A 2 -2.99 -20.67 -27.44
CA GLY A 2 -4.43 -20.98 -27.56
C GLY A 2 -5.17 -20.98 -26.22
N GLY A 3 -4.44 -21.04 -25.12
CA GLY A 3 -4.97 -20.92 -23.77
C GLY A 3 -3.87 -20.68 -22.77
N PHE A 4 -4.23 -20.10 -21.63
CA PHE A 4 -3.32 -19.86 -20.51
C PHE A 4 -4.02 -20.04 -19.17
N GLN A 5 -3.25 -20.43 -18.18
CA GLN A 5 -3.64 -20.42 -16.77
C GLN A 5 -2.41 -20.08 -15.94
N PHE A 6 -2.60 -19.33 -14.87
CA PHE A 6 -1.60 -19.10 -13.83
C PHE A 6 -2.27 -18.75 -12.51
N ASP A 7 -1.53 -18.92 -11.43
CA ASP A 7 -1.97 -18.53 -10.09
C ASP A 7 -1.24 -17.25 -9.65
N ILE A 8 -1.92 -16.42 -8.87
CA ILE A 8 -1.37 -15.28 -8.15
C ILE A 8 -1.23 -15.66 -6.67
N THR A 9 -0.10 -15.37 -6.08
CA THR A 9 0.14 -15.51 -4.64
C THR A 9 0.49 -14.16 -4.03
N GLY A 10 0.15 -13.94 -2.76
CA GLY A 10 0.41 -12.69 -2.02
C GLY A 10 -0.65 -11.60 -2.19
N ALA A 11 -1.67 -11.83 -3.02
CA ALA A 11 -2.83 -10.97 -3.19
C ALA A 11 -4.03 -11.77 -3.71
N ASP A 12 -5.23 -11.28 -3.46
CA ASP A 12 -6.46 -11.81 -4.04
C ASP A 12 -6.71 -11.21 -5.43
N VAL A 13 -7.11 -12.05 -6.40
CA VAL A 13 -7.46 -11.60 -7.74
C VAL A 13 -8.90 -11.08 -7.75
N THR A 14 -9.08 -9.83 -8.16
CA THR A 14 -10.40 -9.17 -8.27
C THR A 14 -11.01 -9.23 -9.66
N GLY A 15 -10.19 -9.51 -10.69
CA GLY A 15 -10.63 -9.66 -12.08
C GLY A 15 -9.47 -9.79 -13.04
N ALA A 16 -9.77 -10.15 -14.28
CA ALA A 16 -8.80 -10.23 -15.37
C ALA A 16 -9.46 -9.83 -16.69
N SER A 17 -8.79 -8.97 -17.49
CA SER A 17 -9.29 -8.50 -18.78
C SER A 17 -8.21 -7.78 -19.60
N GLY A 18 -8.47 -7.54 -20.86
CA GLY A 18 -7.61 -6.73 -21.72
C GLY A 18 -6.36 -7.46 -22.25
N GLY A 19 -5.50 -6.69 -22.89
CA GLY A 19 -4.28 -7.22 -23.52
C GLY A 19 -4.56 -8.12 -24.73
N ALA A 20 -3.62 -8.99 -25.05
CA ALA A 20 -3.77 -9.93 -26.17
C ALA A 20 -4.88 -10.98 -25.94
N SER A 21 -5.32 -11.14 -24.70
CA SER A 21 -6.42 -12.04 -24.33
C SER A 21 -7.82 -11.54 -24.75
N ASP A 22 -7.97 -10.28 -25.18
CA ASP A 22 -9.25 -9.74 -25.67
C ASP A 22 -9.80 -10.50 -26.90
N GLY A 23 -8.94 -11.21 -27.62
CA GLY A 23 -9.35 -12.07 -28.71
C GLY A 23 -9.86 -13.46 -28.30
N PHE A 24 -9.85 -13.80 -27.01
CA PHE A 24 -10.32 -15.08 -26.50
C PHE A 24 -11.81 -15.04 -26.17
N ASP A 25 -12.46 -16.22 -26.28
CA ASP A 25 -13.88 -16.35 -25.95
C ASP A 25 -14.17 -16.25 -24.48
N ALA A 26 -13.18 -16.56 -23.62
CA ALA A 26 -13.30 -16.45 -22.18
C ALA A 26 -11.96 -16.07 -21.53
N VAL A 27 -12.01 -15.09 -20.65
CA VAL A 27 -11.00 -14.78 -19.64
C VAL A 27 -11.71 -14.74 -18.29
N GLN A 28 -11.30 -15.58 -17.37
CA GLN A 28 -11.93 -15.74 -16.07
C GLN A 28 -10.90 -15.64 -14.95
N ALA A 29 -11.33 -15.10 -13.82
CA ALA A 29 -10.55 -15.00 -12.62
C ALA A 29 -11.32 -15.60 -11.43
N SER A 30 -10.61 -16.25 -10.54
CA SER A 30 -11.03 -16.60 -9.19
C SER A 30 -10.13 -15.87 -8.20
N ALA A 31 -10.30 -16.07 -6.89
CA ALA A 31 -9.51 -15.39 -5.86
C ALA A 31 -7.97 -15.53 -6.02
N SER A 32 -7.49 -16.55 -6.70
CA SER A 32 -6.05 -16.79 -6.89
C SER A 32 -5.65 -17.23 -8.28
N THR A 33 -6.59 -17.57 -9.17
CA THR A 33 -6.29 -18.19 -10.48
C THR A 33 -6.88 -17.36 -11.61
N VAL A 34 -6.08 -17.15 -12.66
CA VAL A 34 -6.52 -16.53 -13.92
C VAL A 34 -6.43 -17.56 -15.03
N LEU A 35 -7.51 -17.69 -15.81
CA LEU A 35 -7.66 -18.64 -16.91
C LEU A 35 -8.16 -17.91 -18.16
N GLY A 36 -7.51 -18.12 -19.31
CA GLY A 36 -7.96 -17.62 -20.59
C GLY A 36 -7.92 -18.71 -21.67
N PHE A 37 -8.97 -18.81 -22.48
CA PHE A 37 -9.03 -19.80 -23.57
C PHE A 37 -9.99 -19.38 -24.68
N SER A 38 -9.80 -19.99 -25.84
CA SER A 38 -10.70 -19.82 -27.00
C SER A 38 -11.33 -21.12 -27.45
N PHE A 39 -12.66 -21.13 -27.52
CA PHE A 39 -13.43 -22.22 -28.16
C PHE A 39 -13.51 -22.07 -29.69
N SER A 40 -13.39 -20.84 -30.18
CA SER A 40 -13.44 -20.54 -31.63
C SER A 40 -12.10 -20.82 -32.33
N GLY A 41 -11.07 -21.22 -31.58
CA GLY A 41 -9.73 -21.48 -32.11
C GLY A 41 -8.91 -20.22 -32.35
N ALA A 42 -9.28 -19.09 -31.75
CA ALA A 42 -8.45 -17.89 -31.74
C ALA A 42 -7.14 -18.15 -31.00
N THR A 43 -6.06 -17.61 -31.53
CA THR A 43 -4.73 -17.74 -30.91
C THR A 43 -4.05 -16.38 -30.75
N ILE A 44 -3.31 -16.21 -29.67
CA ILE A 44 -2.40 -15.11 -29.53
C ILE A 44 -1.11 -15.43 -30.25
N PRO A 45 -0.70 -14.62 -31.24
CA PRO A 45 0.53 -14.87 -32.00
C PRO A 45 1.77 -14.74 -31.13
N ALA A 46 2.88 -15.32 -31.60
CA ALA A 46 4.16 -15.11 -30.96
C ALA A 46 4.57 -13.64 -31.15
N THR A 47 4.79 -12.94 -30.04
CA THR A 47 5.26 -11.55 -29.99
C THR A 47 6.28 -11.42 -28.88
N ASP A 48 7.14 -10.41 -28.98
CA ASP A 48 8.11 -10.11 -27.93
C ASP A 48 7.58 -8.96 -27.06
N GLY A 49 7.42 -9.21 -25.75
CA GLY A 49 7.05 -8.19 -24.76
C GLY A 49 5.61 -7.69 -24.81
N SER A 50 4.66 -8.44 -25.39
CA SER A 50 3.24 -8.03 -25.38
C SER A 50 2.56 -8.29 -24.05
N LEU A 51 1.65 -7.39 -23.67
CA LEU A 51 0.75 -7.58 -22.53
C LEU A 51 -0.22 -8.74 -22.83
N LEU A 52 -0.21 -9.79 -22.03
CA LEU A 52 -1.11 -10.93 -22.15
C LEU A 52 -2.52 -10.59 -21.64
N VAL A 53 -2.61 -10.14 -20.41
CA VAL A 53 -3.85 -9.81 -19.68
C VAL A 53 -3.55 -8.82 -18.54
N ASN A 54 -4.47 -7.92 -18.26
CA ASN A 54 -4.45 -7.12 -17.03
C ASN A 54 -5.15 -7.90 -15.92
N VAL A 55 -4.53 -7.96 -14.74
CA VAL A 55 -5.10 -8.62 -13.57
C VAL A 55 -5.30 -7.56 -12.49
N GLY A 56 -6.55 -7.40 -12.05
CA GLY A 56 -6.87 -6.63 -10.84
C GLY A 56 -6.53 -7.47 -9.62
N ILE A 57 -5.86 -6.87 -8.66
CA ILE A 57 -5.48 -7.54 -7.41
C ILE A 57 -5.84 -6.67 -6.22
N ASP A 58 -6.16 -7.33 -5.09
CA ASP A 58 -6.32 -6.73 -3.77
C ASP A 58 -5.35 -7.43 -2.81
N GLY A 59 -4.45 -6.67 -2.22
CA GLY A 59 -3.38 -7.19 -1.37
C GLY A 59 -2.85 -6.14 -0.40
N LEU A 60 -2.23 -6.61 0.68
CA LEU A 60 -1.68 -5.73 1.70
C LEU A 60 -0.47 -4.96 1.16
N ALA A 61 -0.37 -3.69 1.50
CA ALA A 61 0.80 -2.88 1.21
C ALA A 61 2.07 -3.56 1.73
N GLY A 62 3.13 -3.59 0.93
CA GLY A 62 4.38 -4.29 1.24
C GLY A 62 4.38 -5.79 0.93
N SER A 63 3.24 -6.39 0.58
CA SER A 63 3.20 -7.81 0.20
C SER A 63 3.95 -8.08 -1.10
N GLU A 64 4.61 -9.22 -1.16
CA GLU A 64 5.21 -9.74 -2.38
C GLU A 64 4.17 -10.52 -3.17
N VAL A 65 3.91 -10.09 -4.41
CA VAL A 65 2.94 -10.72 -5.32
C VAL A 65 3.68 -11.42 -6.44
N CYS A 66 3.37 -12.71 -6.63
CA CYS A 66 4.05 -13.55 -7.61
C CYS A 66 3.06 -14.27 -8.53
N ILE A 67 3.48 -14.48 -9.79
CA ILE A 67 2.85 -15.45 -10.68
C ILE A 67 3.44 -16.82 -10.40
N SER A 68 2.59 -17.81 -10.18
CA SER A 68 2.99 -19.20 -9.96
C SER A 68 2.19 -20.17 -10.87
N ASN A 69 2.71 -21.38 -11.03
CA ASN A 69 2.09 -22.45 -11.83
C ASN A 69 1.64 -22.01 -13.25
N PRO A 70 2.44 -21.25 -14.03
CA PRO A 70 2.02 -20.85 -15.35
C PRO A 70 1.91 -22.04 -16.30
N VAL A 71 0.76 -22.16 -16.96
CA VAL A 71 0.50 -23.14 -18.02
C VAL A 71 0.05 -22.39 -19.27
N LEU A 72 0.73 -22.60 -20.39
CA LEU A 72 0.33 -22.11 -21.69
C LEU A 72 0.08 -23.31 -22.62
N SER A 73 -0.89 -23.18 -23.51
CA SER A 73 -1.11 -24.16 -24.59
C SER A 73 -1.01 -23.51 -25.97
N ASP A 74 -0.63 -24.29 -26.95
CA ASP A 74 -0.72 -23.90 -28.35
C ASP A 74 -2.18 -24.00 -28.89
N GLY A 75 -2.41 -23.62 -30.14
CA GLY A 75 -3.73 -23.70 -30.75
C GLY A 75 -4.26 -25.11 -30.96
N SER A 76 -3.45 -26.16 -30.70
CA SER A 76 -3.82 -27.58 -30.74
C SER A 76 -4.00 -28.19 -29.35
N GLY A 77 -3.82 -27.39 -28.30
CA GLY A 77 -3.95 -27.82 -26.91
C GLY A 77 -2.69 -28.45 -26.29
N ASN A 78 -1.55 -28.44 -27.02
CA ASN A 78 -0.30 -28.97 -26.45
C ASN A 78 0.29 -27.96 -25.45
N THR A 79 0.77 -28.46 -24.33
CA THR A 79 1.44 -27.61 -23.30
C THR A 79 2.75 -27.06 -23.86
N MET A 80 2.96 -25.77 -23.64
CA MET A 80 4.19 -25.04 -23.96
C MET A 80 5.10 -24.95 -22.74
N ILE A 81 6.41 -24.80 -22.95
CA ILE A 81 7.35 -24.54 -21.86
C ILE A 81 7.14 -23.13 -21.36
N THR A 82 6.96 -22.97 -20.06
CA THR A 82 6.69 -21.69 -19.38
C THR A 82 7.59 -21.49 -18.19
N SER A 83 7.85 -20.24 -17.86
CA SER A 83 8.45 -19.81 -16.60
C SER A 83 7.76 -18.54 -16.12
N SER A 84 7.65 -18.37 -14.81
CA SER A 84 7.26 -17.09 -14.20
C SER A 84 8.46 -16.14 -14.18
N GLY A 85 8.19 -14.84 -14.21
CA GLY A 85 9.17 -13.79 -13.91
C GLY A 85 9.35 -13.59 -12.39
N ASP A 86 10.05 -12.50 -12.06
CA ASP A 86 10.23 -12.08 -10.65
C ASP A 86 8.90 -11.61 -10.04
N CYS A 87 8.81 -11.70 -8.71
CA CYS A 87 7.70 -11.15 -7.95
C CYS A 87 7.78 -9.62 -7.89
N ILE A 88 6.66 -8.97 -7.63
CA ILE A 88 6.59 -7.53 -7.35
C ILE A 88 6.19 -7.30 -5.91
N THR A 89 6.68 -6.22 -5.30
CA THR A 89 6.23 -5.78 -3.97
C THR A 89 5.18 -4.69 -4.14
N LEU A 90 4.04 -4.83 -3.46
CA LEU A 90 3.02 -3.78 -3.45
C LEU A 90 3.55 -2.53 -2.73
N PRO A 91 3.26 -1.32 -3.25
CA PRO A 91 3.79 -0.10 -2.66
C PRO A 91 3.23 0.15 -1.25
N ALA A 92 3.99 0.87 -0.43
CA ALA A 92 3.50 1.42 0.83
C ALA A 92 2.37 2.43 0.56
N VAL A 93 1.45 2.55 1.52
CA VAL A 93 0.28 3.44 1.46
C VAL A 93 0.51 4.64 2.37
N ALA A 94 0.03 5.82 1.95
CA ALA A 94 0.10 7.03 2.75
C ALA A 94 -1.08 7.12 3.73
N LEU A 95 -0.80 7.39 5.01
CA LEU A 95 -1.76 7.71 6.05
C LEU A 95 -1.43 9.08 6.64
N ASP A 96 -2.39 9.98 6.71
CA ASP A 96 -2.23 11.23 7.43
C ASP A 96 -2.59 11.05 8.90
N ILE A 97 -1.72 11.59 9.76
CA ILE A 97 -1.98 11.76 11.19
C ILE A 97 -2.42 13.22 11.36
N ASP A 98 -3.70 13.39 11.58
CA ASP A 98 -4.29 14.70 11.85
C ASP A 98 -4.17 15.06 13.31
N TYR A 99 -4.01 16.37 13.58
CA TYR A 99 -3.96 16.90 14.94
C TYR A 99 -5.05 17.96 15.20
N ASN A 100 -5.42 18.08 16.46
CA ASN A 100 -6.23 19.19 16.99
C ASN A 100 -5.68 19.58 18.35
N PHE A 101 -4.75 20.54 18.35
CA PHE A 101 -4.03 20.99 19.55
C PHE A 101 -4.67 22.23 20.15
N GLY A 102 -4.99 22.17 21.44
CA GLY A 102 -5.49 23.31 22.21
C GLY A 102 -4.41 24.33 22.60
N GLN A 103 -3.12 23.96 22.49
CA GLN A 103 -1.96 24.79 22.80
C GLN A 103 -0.79 24.46 21.87
N ALA A 104 0.27 25.28 21.95
CA ALA A 104 1.47 25.10 21.14
C ALA A 104 2.28 23.86 21.61
N VAL A 105 2.78 23.06 20.65
CA VAL A 105 3.47 21.80 20.89
C VAL A 105 4.88 21.85 20.29
N THR A 106 5.91 21.46 21.03
CA THR A 106 7.31 21.40 20.58
C THR A 106 7.85 19.99 20.42
N GLY A 107 7.09 18.99 20.85
CA GLY A 107 7.43 17.58 20.67
C GLY A 107 6.22 16.68 20.75
N PHE A 108 6.30 15.58 20.04
CA PHE A 108 5.31 14.50 20.12
C PHE A 108 5.98 13.13 20.01
N GLN A 109 5.35 12.16 20.61
CA GLN A 109 5.55 10.75 20.34
C GLN A 109 4.18 10.09 20.30
N PHE A 110 3.97 9.19 19.36
CA PHE A 110 2.81 8.31 19.36
C PHE A 110 3.18 6.93 18.83
N ASP A 111 2.39 5.93 19.22
CA ASP A 111 2.48 4.57 18.72
C ASP A 111 1.29 4.27 17.81
N ILE A 112 1.54 3.56 16.74
CA ILE A 112 0.54 3.06 15.80
C ILE A 112 0.58 1.53 15.78
N ASN A 113 -0.60 0.89 15.77
CA ASN A 113 -0.76 -0.56 15.66
C ASN A 113 -1.48 -0.92 14.37
N GLY A 114 -1.34 -2.17 13.95
CA GLY A 114 -2.02 -2.74 12.78
C GLY A 114 -1.30 -2.53 11.46
N VAL A 115 -0.29 -1.66 11.44
CA VAL A 115 0.56 -1.38 10.28
C VAL A 115 2.01 -1.21 10.72
N ASP A 116 2.95 -1.38 9.78
CA ASP A 116 4.37 -1.09 9.98
C ASP A 116 4.72 0.24 9.30
N VAL A 117 5.33 1.17 10.04
CA VAL A 117 5.72 2.49 9.53
C VAL A 117 7.05 2.39 8.80
N VAL A 118 7.05 2.75 7.53
CA VAL A 118 8.25 2.81 6.68
C VAL A 118 8.94 4.17 6.79
N SER A 119 8.15 5.25 6.82
CA SER A 119 8.66 6.62 6.98
C SER A 119 7.57 7.56 7.48
N ALA A 120 8.00 8.69 8.05
CA ALA A 120 7.15 9.81 8.45
C ALA A 120 7.70 11.11 7.87
N SER A 121 6.85 11.95 7.28
CA SER A 121 7.29 13.22 6.68
C SER A 121 6.14 14.19 6.46
N GLY A 122 6.46 15.45 6.19
CA GLY A 122 5.48 16.47 5.82
C GLY A 122 4.61 16.94 6.98
N GLY A 123 3.47 17.54 6.66
CA GLY A 123 2.55 18.13 7.62
C GLY A 123 3.15 19.26 8.44
N ALA A 124 2.53 19.58 9.57
CA ALA A 124 3.04 20.59 10.50
C ALA A 124 4.39 20.18 11.12
N ALA A 125 4.59 18.88 11.38
CA ALA A 125 5.88 18.40 11.90
C ALA A 125 7.03 18.69 10.93
N GLY A 126 6.84 18.44 9.64
CA GLY A 126 7.86 18.75 8.64
C GLY A 126 8.13 20.25 8.43
N GLN A 127 7.19 21.10 8.84
CA GLN A 127 7.34 22.56 8.74
C GLN A 127 8.01 23.20 9.96
N TYR A 128 7.71 22.69 11.15
CA TYR A 128 8.08 23.34 12.42
C TYR A 128 9.17 22.60 13.20
N PHE A 129 9.34 21.29 12.99
CA PHE A 129 10.25 20.48 13.77
C PHE A 129 11.57 20.20 13.05
N ASP A 130 12.63 20.09 13.83
CA ASP A 130 13.97 19.82 13.34
C ASP A 130 14.20 18.32 13.09
N LEU A 131 13.42 17.47 13.76
CA LEU A 131 13.52 16.01 13.67
C LEU A 131 12.13 15.38 13.66
N VAL A 132 11.91 14.48 12.70
CA VAL A 132 10.81 13.52 12.72
C VAL A 132 11.42 12.15 12.37
N GLU A 133 11.38 11.24 13.33
CA GLU A 133 11.95 9.89 13.21
C GLU A 133 10.90 8.84 13.52
N THR A 134 11.08 7.66 12.94
CA THR A 134 10.17 6.54 13.16
C THR A 134 10.92 5.22 13.22
N ASN A 135 10.33 4.28 13.93
CA ASN A 135 10.56 2.85 13.75
C ASN A 135 9.25 2.20 13.31
N GLU A 136 9.19 0.86 13.24
CA GLU A 136 8.04 0.11 12.74
C GLU A 136 6.69 0.50 13.37
N THR A 137 6.68 0.98 14.63
CA THR A 137 5.44 1.23 15.39
C THR A 137 5.38 2.59 16.06
N THR A 138 6.50 3.28 16.25
CA THR A 138 6.58 4.54 17.01
C THR A 138 7.04 5.67 16.12
N VAL A 139 6.39 6.82 16.22
CA VAL A 139 6.78 8.07 15.54
C VAL A 139 7.08 9.13 16.58
N VAL A 140 8.24 9.79 16.44
CA VAL A 140 8.71 10.85 17.33
C VAL A 140 9.02 12.10 16.52
N GLY A 141 8.53 13.25 16.98
CA GLY A 141 8.87 14.55 16.41
C GLY A 141 9.34 15.52 17.50
N VAL A 142 10.42 16.25 17.22
CA VAL A 142 11.03 17.17 18.20
C VAL A 142 11.52 18.45 17.51
N SER A 143 11.25 19.59 18.16
CA SER A 143 11.86 20.88 17.81
C SER A 143 13.02 21.20 18.77
N PHE A 144 14.26 21.08 18.31
CA PHE A 144 15.44 21.50 19.07
C PHE A 144 15.60 23.01 19.12
N SER A 145 15.05 23.69 18.11
CA SER A 145 15.02 25.17 18.04
C SER A 145 13.92 25.78 18.90
N ASN A 146 13.14 24.97 19.60
CA ASN A 146 11.96 25.36 20.39
C ASN A 146 10.91 26.13 19.56
N THR A 147 10.81 25.80 18.27
CA THR A 147 9.78 26.35 17.39
C THR A 147 8.54 25.47 17.48
N PRO A 148 7.43 25.94 18.05
CA PRO A 148 6.27 25.10 18.27
C PRO A 148 5.38 24.98 17.02
N ILE A 149 4.68 23.86 16.90
CA ILE A 149 3.44 23.80 16.12
C ILE A 149 2.39 24.60 16.90
N PRO A 150 1.79 25.66 16.31
CA PRO A 150 0.81 26.47 17.03
C PRO A 150 -0.46 25.69 17.34
N ALA A 151 -1.25 26.16 18.32
CA ALA A 151 -2.58 25.64 18.55
C ALA A 151 -3.43 25.72 17.28
N GLY A 152 -4.22 24.70 17.02
CA GLY A 152 -5.02 24.56 15.80
C GLY A 152 -5.18 23.11 15.37
N SER A 153 -5.60 22.92 14.13
CA SER A 153 -5.80 21.59 13.54
C SER A 153 -5.25 21.51 12.12
N GLY A 154 -4.91 20.30 11.71
CA GLY A 154 -4.36 20.02 10.39
C GLY A 154 -3.66 18.68 10.36
N VAL A 155 -2.94 18.39 9.29
CA VAL A 155 -2.08 17.20 9.20
C VAL A 155 -0.81 17.43 10.03
N LEU A 156 -0.57 16.56 11.03
CA LEU A 156 0.64 16.56 11.83
C LEU A 156 1.83 16.04 11.03
N THR A 157 1.66 14.87 10.46
CA THR A 157 2.65 14.20 9.59
C THR A 157 1.98 13.16 8.71
N THR A 158 2.54 12.86 7.55
CA THR A 158 2.11 11.77 6.67
C THR A 158 3.05 10.58 6.88
N LEU A 159 2.48 9.42 7.17
CA LEU A 159 3.18 8.16 7.30
C LEU A 159 3.10 7.37 5.98
N MET A 160 4.20 6.76 5.57
CA MET A 160 4.16 5.67 4.59
C MET A 160 4.15 4.36 5.37
N VAL A 161 3.14 3.52 5.14
CA VAL A 161 2.93 2.29 5.92
C VAL A 161 2.78 1.07 5.03
N THR A 162 3.08 -0.11 5.59
CA THR A 162 2.80 -1.43 5.02
C THR A 162 1.86 -2.20 5.94
N GLY A 163 1.17 -3.21 5.42
CA GLY A 163 0.18 -3.99 6.17
C GLY A 163 -1.26 -3.57 5.86
N ASP A 164 -2.19 -3.96 6.73
CA ASP A 164 -3.62 -3.68 6.58
C ASP A 164 -3.98 -2.32 7.18
N VAL A 165 -4.07 -1.31 6.31
CA VAL A 165 -4.41 0.07 6.72
C VAL A 165 -5.79 0.20 7.39
N SER A 166 -6.72 -0.75 7.14
CA SER A 166 -8.04 -0.74 7.78
C SER A 166 -7.97 -1.10 9.27
N SER A 167 -6.88 -1.74 9.69
CA SER A 167 -6.59 -2.09 11.09
C SER A 167 -5.77 -1.04 11.83
N ALA A 168 -5.30 0.01 11.14
CA ALA A 168 -4.45 1.04 11.73
C ALA A 168 -5.15 1.77 12.88
N SER A 169 -4.46 1.89 14.01
CA SER A 169 -4.97 2.58 15.19
C SER A 169 -3.85 3.20 16.02
N LEU A 170 -4.09 4.38 16.57
CA LEU A 170 -3.18 5.01 17.54
C LEU A 170 -3.42 4.42 18.93
N SER A 171 -2.34 4.04 19.62
CA SER A 171 -2.44 3.38 20.94
C SER A 171 -1.90 4.19 22.10
N SER A 172 -0.97 5.07 21.85
CA SER A 172 -0.44 6.01 22.85
C SER A 172 -0.02 7.30 22.17
N ALA A 173 -0.06 8.40 22.89
CA ALA A 173 0.50 9.66 22.43
C ALA A 173 0.98 10.49 23.62
N THR A 174 2.14 11.10 23.49
CA THR A 174 2.69 12.09 24.42
C THR A 174 3.03 13.34 23.64
N LEU A 175 2.58 14.48 24.13
CA LEU A 175 2.85 15.80 23.56
C LEU A 175 3.60 16.64 24.61
N THR A 176 4.54 17.47 24.18
CA THR A 176 5.25 18.41 25.05
C THR A 176 5.09 19.84 24.57
N ASP A 177 4.91 20.76 25.51
CA ASP A 177 4.82 22.18 25.23
C ASP A 177 6.20 22.87 25.17
N VAL A 178 6.21 24.21 25.06
CA VAL A 178 7.42 25.03 24.97
C VAL A 178 8.26 25.03 26.23
N ASP A 179 7.70 24.65 27.38
CA ASP A 179 8.37 24.54 28.68
C ASP A 179 8.81 23.08 28.97
N ALA A 180 8.74 22.21 27.96
CA ALA A 180 8.99 20.78 28.04
C ALA A 180 8.09 20.04 29.06
N GLN A 181 6.90 20.59 29.30
CA GLN A 181 5.90 19.94 30.15
C GLN A 181 5.04 19.03 29.25
N GLU A 182 4.69 17.88 29.78
CA GLU A 182 3.74 16.99 29.12
C GLU A 182 2.36 17.70 29.09
N VAL A 183 1.87 17.88 27.86
CA VAL A 183 0.48 18.27 27.62
C VAL A 183 -0.38 17.04 27.85
N GLU A 184 -1.48 17.14 28.58
CA GLU A 184 -2.38 16.00 28.80
C GLU A 184 -2.66 15.28 27.47
N SER A 185 -1.97 14.16 27.30
CA SER A 185 -2.05 13.34 26.13
C SER A 185 -3.11 12.28 26.34
N ASN A 186 -4.25 12.56 25.80
CA ASN A 186 -5.11 11.48 25.39
C ASN A 186 -5.01 11.45 23.84
N VAL A 187 -5.09 10.29 23.26
CA VAL A 187 -5.13 10.09 21.80
C VAL A 187 -6.20 10.97 21.13
N ALA A 188 -7.08 11.60 21.93
CA ALA A 188 -8.18 12.46 21.51
C ALA A 188 -7.79 13.71 20.67
N GLY A 189 -6.53 14.08 20.64
CA GLY A 189 -6.03 15.18 19.78
C GLY A 189 -5.45 14.71 18.45
N LEU A 190 -5.31 13.40 18.23
CA LEU A 190 -4.75 12.81 17.01
C LEU A 190 -5.77 11.83 16.38
N THR A 191 -5.90 11.88 15.08
CA THR A 191 -6.75 10.96 14.30
C THR A 191 -6.01 10.49 13.05
N ILE A 192 -6.39 9.34 12.53
CA ILE A 192 -5.87 8.79 11.28
C ILE A 192 -6.86 9.11 10.16
N SER A 193 -6.36 9.60 9.04
CA SER A 193 -7.11 9.70 7.78
C SER A 193 -6.32 9.04 6.63
N THR A 194 -7.05 8.48 5.67
CA THR A 194 -6.44 7.95 4.45
C THR A 194 -6.25 9.07 3.45
N VAL A 195 -5.09 9.10 2.79
CA VAL A 195 -4.88 10.00 1.67
C VAL A 195 -5.59 9.39 0.45
N ASP A 196 -6.76 9.92 0.09
CA ASP A 196 -7.41 9.54 -1.16
C ASP A 196 -6.54 10.02 -2.33
N CYS A 197 -6.02 9.09 -3.11
CA CYS A 197 -5.42 9.38 -4.41
C CYS A 197 -6.56 9.76 -5.37
N ALA A 198 -6.76 11.07 -5.58
CA ALA A 198 -7.70 11.61 -6.56
C ALA A 198 -7.17 11.42 -8.00
#